data_8cb925a0eb90b171998a63b31935c7b0
#
_entry.id   8cb925a0eb90b171998a63b31935c7b0
#
_cell.length_a   1.000
_cell.length_b   1.000
_cell.length_c   1.000
_cell.angle_alpha   90.00
_cell.angle_beta   90.00
_cell.angle_gamma   90.00
#
_symmetry.space_group_name_H-M   'P 1'
#
loop_
_entity.id
_entity.type
_entity.pdbx_description
1 polymer ?
#
loop_
_entity_poly.entity_id
_entity_poly.type
_entity_poly.pdbx_seq_one_letter_code
_entity_poly.pdbx_strand_id
1 'polypeptide(L)'
;METDRNPGRIVVLASGSGTNCQALIDACVAGDLDACVVAVITNRSDAGVVDRADAAGVTCHVIEHVGKDLEVRRLADARLIDLIASCDPDLVVMAGWMRILGAQVGASFPMINLHPAKPGEFPGIGSIERAYEAWRAGELDESGVMEHWVPDDGVDAGPVILTEVVPFHPSDGLADFATRLHATEHRLIVAATAKALAQRPRPNS
;
A
#
# COMPACT_ATOMS: atom_id res chain seq x y z
N MET A 1 23.28 -23.86 -4.91
CA MET A 1 23.54 -22.72 -5.79
C MET A 1 22.69 -21.60 -5.25
N GLU A 2 23.25 -20.77 -4.39
CA GLU A 2 22.65 -19.48 -4.00
C GLU A 2 22.57 -18.65 -5.29
N THR A 3 21.37 -18.26 -5.66
CA THR A 3 21.17 -17.32 -6.76
C THR A 3 21.66 -15.96 -6.26
N ASP A 4 22.71 -15.47 -6.85
CA ASP A 4 23.28 -14.12 -6.67
C ASP A 4 22.26 -13.08 -7.19
N ARG A 5 21.13 -13.00 -6.50
CA ARG A 5 20.00 -12.14 -6.86
C ARG A 5 19.96 -10.97 -5.86
N ASN A 6 20.17 -9.77 -6.35
CA ASN A 6 19.97 -8.59 -5.53
C ASN A 6 18.52 -8.57 -4.99
N PRO A 7 18.31 -8.20 -3.72
CA PRO A 7 16.98 -8.09 -3.13
C PRO A 7 16.12 -7.11 -3.95
N GLY A 8 14.82 -7.37 -4.01
CA GLY A 8 13.88 -6.51 -4.71
C GLY A 8 13.85 -5.10 -4.11
N ARG A 9 13.85 -4.08 -4.94
CA ARG A 9 13.83 -2.67 -4.53
C ARG A 9 12.40 -2.16 -4.47
N ILE A 10 11.89 -1.80 -3.30
CA ILE A 10 10.52 -1.30 -3.16
C ILE A 10 10.49 0.15 -2.68
N VAL A 11 9.63 0.95 -3.30
CA VAL A 11 9.24 2.28 -2.84
C VAL A 11 7.86 2.17 -2.20
N VAL A 12 7.70 2.72 -0.99
CA VAL A 12 6.43 2.69 -0.27
C VAL A 12 5.78 4.07 -0.28
N LEU A 13 4.50 4.13 -0.71
CA LEU A 13 3.68 5.34 -0.63
C LEU A 13 2.73 5.23 0.57
N ALA A 14 2.78 6.17 1.51
CA ALA A 14 1.92 6.18 2.69
C ALA A 14 1.55 7.59 3.14
N SER A 15 0.31 7.78 3.63
CA SER A 15 -0.21 9.09 4.08
C SER A 15 -0.54 9.16 5.57
N GLY A 16 -0.43 8.06 6.30
CA GLY A 16 -0.92 7.92 7.67
C GLY A 16 0.13 7.45 8.68
N SER A 17 -0.30 6.63 9.62
CA SER A 17 0.54 6.10 10.71
C SER A 17 1.74 5.27 10.24
N GLY A 18 1.67 4.68 9.05
CA GLY A 18 2.76 3.90 8.45
C GLY A 18 2.95 2.50 9.03
N THR A 19 1.96 1.92 9.70
CA THR A 19 2.08 0.57 10.29
C THR A 19 2.29 -0.51 9.23
N ASN A 20 1.65 -0.40 8.07
CA ASN A 20 1.86 -1.28 6.92
C ASN A 20 3.26 -1.10 6.29
N CYS A 21 3.77 0.13 6.25
CA CYS A 21 5.15 0.41 5.86
C CYS A 21 6.14 -0.24 6.83
N GLN A 22 5.88 -0.13 8.14
CA GLN A 22 6.70 -0.79 9.17
C GLN A 22 6.73 -2.31 8.97
N ALA A 23 5.59 -2.94 8.71
CA ALA A 23 5.52 -4.38 8.47
C ALA A 23 6.41 -4.82 7.28
N LEU A 24 6.46 -4.02 6.21
CA LEU A 24 7.37 -4.27 5.07
C LEU A 24 8.83 -4.11 5.47
N ILE A 25 9.18 -3.05 6.20
CA ILE A 25 10.55 -2.80 6.68
C ILE A 25 11.01 -3.96 7.57
N ASP A 26 10.18 -4.34 8.55
CA ASP A 26 10.49 -5.41 9.50
C ASP A 26 10.71 -6.76 8.78
N ALA A 27 9.85 -7.08 7.79
CA ALA A 27 9.98 -8.30 7.00
C ALA A 27 11.26 -8.32 6.14
N CYS A 28 11.65 -7.17 5.57
CA CYS A 28 12.92 -7.04 4.84
C CYS A 28 14.12 -7.26 5.78
N VAL A 29 14.11 -6.65 6.97
CA VAL A 29 15.18 -6.77 7.96
C VAL A 29 15.29 -8.20 8.51
N ALA A 30 14.14 -8.86 8.74
CA ALA A 30 14.09 -10.25 9.21
C ALA A 30 14.50 -11.27 8.13
N GLY A 31 14.53 -10.88 6.85
CA GLY A 31 14.77 -11.80 5.73
C GLY A 31 13.52 -12.59 5.30
N ASP A 32 12.35 -12.26 5.83
CA ASP A 32 11.07 -12.87 5.45
C ASP A 32 10.59 -12.36 4.08
N LEU A 33 11.06 -11.19 3.66
CA LEU A 33 10.83 -10.60 2.34
C LEU A 33 12.18 -10.34 1.67
N ASP A 34 12.47 -11.03 0.56
CA ASP A 34 13.68 -10.81 -0.25
C ASP A 34 13.60 -9.49 -1.02
N ALA A 35 13.61 -8.39 -0.26
CA ALA A 35 13.54 -7.03 -0.78
C ALA A 35 14.17 -6.03 0.20
N CYS A 36 14.30 -4.79 -0.25
CA CYS A 36 14.63 -3.64 0.59
C CYS A 36 13.69 -2.47 0.30
N VAL A 37 13.26 -1.78 1.36
CA VAL A 37 12.56 -0.49 1.23
C VAL A 37 13.60 0.58 0.93
N VAL A 38 13.68 1.02 -0.33
CA VAL A 38 14.70 1.99 -0.77
C VAL A 38 14.30 3.43 -0.49
N ALA A 39 13.01 3.71 -0.45
CA ALA A 39 12.46 5.00 -0.04
C ALA A 39 11.01 4.87 0.42
N VAL A 40 10.61 5.78 1.29
CA VAL A 40 9.22 6.06 1.65
C VAL A 40 8.85 7.42 1.06
N ILE A 41 7.67 7.54 0.48
CA ILE A 41 7.15 8.81 0.00
C ILE A 41 5.81 9.07 0.69
N THR A 42 5.66 10.26 1.27
CA THR A 42 4.41 10.70 1.89
C THR A 42 3.95 12.02 1.28
N ASN A 43 2.64 12.25 1.31
CA ASN A 43 2.06 13.54 0.93
C ASN A 43 1.72 14.44 2.13
N ARG A 44 2.21 14.06 3.33
CA ARG A 44 1.97 14.77 4.58
C ARG A 44 3.21 14.76 5.45
N SER A 45 3.71 15.93 5.79
CA SER A 45 4.88 16.09 6.67
C SER A 45 4.63 15.64 8.11
N ASP A 46 3.35 15.63 8.55
CA ASP A 46 2.92 15.21 9.88
C ASP A 46 2.51 13.73 9.97
N ALA A 47 2.72 12.95 8.92
CA ALA A 47 2.36 11.53 8.91
C ALA A 47 3.32 10.70 9.77
N GLY A 48 2.77 9.79 10.60
CA GLY A 48 3.58 8.92 11.46
C GLY A 48 4.56 8.01 10.70
N VAL A 49 4.36 7.81 9.41
CA VAL A 49 5.31 7.08 8.56
C VAL A 49 6.68 7.77 8.48
N VAL A 50 6.74 9.10 8.65
CA VAL A 50 8.02 9.86 8.64
C VAL A 50 8.92 9.39 9.77
N ASP A 51 8.40 9.36 11.00
CA ASP A 51 9.14 8.91 12.18
C ASP A 51 9.57 7.44 12.06
N ARG A 52 8.73 6.59 11.46
CA ARG A 52 9.05 5.18 11.24
C ARG A 52 10.18 4.99 10.25
N ALA A 53 10.14 5.71 9.14
CA ALA A 53 11.19 5.67 8.13
C ALA A 53 12.53 6.16 8.72
N ASP A 54 12.52 7.27 9.47
CA ASP A 54 13.71 7.81 10.13
C ASP A 54 14.29 6.80 11.12
N ALA A 55 13.46 6.22 11.99
CA ALA A 55 13.88 5.21 12.97
C ALA A 55 14.47 3.96 12.31
N ALA A 56 14.02 3.61 11.10
CA ALA A 56 14.53 2.49 10.31
C ALA A 56 15.73 2.85 9.41
N GLY A 57 16.16 4.11 9.38
CA GLY A 57 17.22 4.59 8.50
C GLY A 57 16.82 4.60 7.01
N VAL A 58 15.53 4.61 6.70
CA VAL A 58 15.00 4.67 5.33
C VAL A 58 14.72 6.13 4.95
N THR A 59 15.20 6.55 3.78
CA THR A 59 14.93 7.91 3.30
C THR A 59 13.43 8.14 3.11
N CYS A 60 12.89 9.19 3.75
CA CYS A 60 11.51 9.61 3.59
C CYS A 60 11.43 10.93 2.83
N HIS A 61 10.67 10.94 1.74
CA HIS A 61 10.41 12.13 0.95
C HIS A 61 8.99 12.63 1.17
N VAL A 62 8.84 13.94 1.29
CA VAL A 62 7.54 14.59 1.46
C VAL A 62 7.18 15.34 0.18
N ILE A 63 6.06 14.95 -0.46
CA ILE A 63 5.47 15.65 -1.61
C ILE A 63 4.11 16.17 -1.20
N GLU A 64 4.09 17.29 -0.50
CA GLU A 64 2.84 17.94 -0.13
C GLU A 64 2.09 18.42 -1.37
N HIS A 65 0.79 18.22 -1.32
CA HIS A 65 -0.12 18.70 -2.36
C HIS A 65 -1.28 19.43 -1.69
N VAL A 66 -1.41 20.70 -1.94
CA VAL A 66 -2.48 21.55 -1.42
C VAL A 66 -3.37 22.00 -2.58
N GLY A 67 -4.63 21.58 -2.58
CA GLY A 67 -5.64 22.06 -3.53
C GLY A 67 -6.28 20.97 -4.38
N LYS A 68 -7.42 21.32 -5.00
CA LYS A 68 -8.21 20.43 -5.87
C LYS A 68 -8.00 20.74 -7.36
N ASP A 69 -7.15 21.72 -7.67
CA ASP A 69 -6.86 22.15 -9.03
C ASP A 69 -6.19 21.02 -9.82
N LEU A 70 -6.68 20.78 -11.05
CA LEU A 70 -6.21 19.69 -11.89
C LEU A 70 -4.75 19.86 -12.30
N GLU A 71 -4.32 21.11 -12.58
CA GLU A 71 -2.94 21.39 -12.98
C GLU A 71 -1.98 21.17 -11.82
N VAL A 72 -2.35 21.60 -10.61
CA VAL A 72 -1.56 21.34 -9.39
C VAL A 72 -1.43 19.85 -9.13
N ARG A 73 -2.50 19.07 -9.37
CA ARG A 73 -2.46 17.60 -9.27
C ARG A 73 -1.49 16.99 -10.28
N ARG A 74 -1.55 17.41 -11.55
CA ARG A 74 -0.64 16.94 -12.61
C ARG A 74 0.81 17.23 -12.30
N LEU A 75 1.13 18.41 -11.79
CA LEU A 75 2.47 18.77 -11.37
C LEU A 75 2.96 17.92 -10.19
N ALA A 76 2.09 17.64 -9.23
CA ALA A 76 2.41 16.76 -8.10
C ALA A 76 2.64 15.32 -8.56
N ASP A 77 1.85 14.82 -9.51
CA ASP A 77 2.04 13.49 -10.10
C ASP A 77 3.34 13.40 -10.91
N ALA A 78 3.68 14.42 -11.68
CA ALA A 78 4.95 14.47 -12.41
C ALA A 78 6.15 14.42 -11.45
N ARG A 79 6.11 15.21 -10.37
CA ARG A 79 7.17 15.18 -9.32
C ARG A 79 7.25 13.81 -8.64
N LEU A 80 6.10 13.18 -8.40
CA LEU A 80 6.05 11.85 -7.82
C LEU A 80 6.69 10.82 -8.75
N ILE A 81 6.40 10.86 -10.05
CA ILE A 81 6.99 9.99 -11.06
C ILE A 81 8.52 10.18 -11.09
N ASP A 82 9.01 11.42 -11.18
CA ASP A 82 10.44 11.72 -11.21
C ASP A 82 11.15 11.21 -9.95
N LEU A 83 10.53 11.38 -8.78
CA LEU A 83 11.09 10.93 -7.52
C LEU A 83 11.11 9.40 -7.43
N ILE A 84 10.03 8.72 -7.79
CA ILE A 84 9.97 7.26 -7.82
C ILE A 84 11.04 6.72 -8.79
N ALA A 85 11.14 7.29 -9.99
CA ALA A 85 12.13 6.88 -10.99
C ALA A 85 13.57 7.05 -10.47
N SER A 86 13.86 8.11 -9.72
CA SER A 86 15.19 8.33 -9.13
C SER A 86 15.60 7.29 -8.09
N CYS A 87 14.62 6.60 -7.48
CA CYS A 87 14.84 5.51 -6.54
C CYS A 87 15.10 4.16 -7.23
N ASP A 88 14.88 4.06 -8.54
CA ASP A 88 15.04 2.83 -9.34
C ASP A 88 14.36 1.61 -8.66
N PRO A 89 13.02 1.64 -8.45
CA PRO A 89 12.32 0.56 -7.78
C PRO A 89 11.93 -0.56 -8.74
N ASP A 90 11.87 -1.74 -8.22
CA ASP A 90 11.25 -2.89 -8.90
C ASP A 90 9.73 -2.93 -8.71
N LEU A 91 9.25 -2.35 -7.62
CA LEU A 91 7.84 -2.32 -7.27
C LEU A 91 7.52 -1.09 -6.41
N VAL A 92 6.38 -0.48 -6.65
CA VAL A 92 5.81 0.56 -5.79
C VAL A 92 4.67 -0.05 -4.99
N VAL A 93 4.66 0.16 -3.67
CA VAL A 93 3.64 -0.38 -2.76
C VAL A 93 2.88 0.77 -2.12
N MET A 94 1.59 0.89 -2.41
CA MET A 94 0.71 1.84 -1.75
C MET A 94 0.19 1.23 -0.44
N ALA A 95 0.72 1.71 0.68
CA ALA A 95 0.46 1.23 2.03
C ALA A 95 -0.32 2.28 2.85
N GLY A 96 -1.57 2.53 2.49
CA GLY A 96 -2.39 3.59 3.08
C GLY A 96 -2.11 4.97 2.46
N TRP A 97 -1.97 5.03 1.16
CA TRP A 97 -1.90 6.26 0.41
C TRP A 97 -3.29 6.86 0.20
N MET A 98 -3.53 8.10 0.65
CA MET A 98 -4.86 8.71 0.70
C MET A 98 -5.13 9.73 -0.41
N ARG A 99 -4.29 9.77 -1.45
CA ARG A 99 -4.48 10.62 -2.61
C ARG A 99 -4.79 9.79 -3.86
N ILE A 100 -5.79 10.19 -4.65
CA ILE A 100 -6.03 9.59 -5.96
C ILE A 100 -4.87 10.02 -6.87
N LEU A 101 -4.20 9.06 -7.45
CA LEU A 101 -3.12 9.23 -8.43
C LEU A 101 -3.71 9.38 -9.84
N GLY A 102 -3.07 10.15 -10.69
CA GLY A 102 -3.40 10.16 -12.11
C GLY A 102 -2.95 8.85 -12.78
N ALA A 103 -3.67 8.43 -13.83
CA ALA A 103 -3.40 7.19 -14.57
C ALA A 103 -1.92 7.04 -15.00
N GLN A 104 -1.27 8.14 -15.32
CA GLN A 104 0.14 8.16 -15.71
C GLN A 104 1.09 7.63 -14.63
N VAL A 105 0.74 7.75 -13.33
CA VAL A 105 1.60 7.25 -12.24
C VAL A 105 1.54 5.72 -12.22
N GLY A 106 0.34 5.13 -12.27
CA GLY A 106 0.16 3.67 -12.34
C GLY A 106 0.75 3.06 -13.61
N ALA A 107 0.66 3.77 -14.76
CA ALA A 107 1.25 3.32 -16.01
C ALA A 107 2.81 3.39 -16.04
N SER A 108 3.43 4.18 -15.15
CA SER A 108 4.90 4.38 -15.14
C SER A 108 5.65 3.28 -14.40
N PHE A 109 5.02 2.59 -13.46
CA PHE A 109 5.69 1.62 -12.58
C PHE A 109 4.81 0.40 -12.30
N PRO A 110 5.38 -0.80 -12.10
CA PRO A 110 4.67 -1.87 -11.41
C PRO A 110 4.24 -1.38 -10.02
N MET A 111 2.93 -1.33 -9.77
CA MET A 111 2.38 -0.74 -8.56
C MET A 111 1.27 -1.62 -7.99
N ILE A 112 1.28 -1.81 -6.67
CA ILE A 112 0.23 -2.53 -5.93
C ILE A 112 -0.36 -1.64 -4.85
N ASN A 113 -1.62 -1.92 -4.47
CA ASN A 113 -2.34 -1.18 -3.44
C ASN A 113 -3.02 -2.10 -2.44
N LEU A 114 -2.81 -1.80 -1.16
CA LEU A 114 -3.52 -2.44 -0.05
C LEU A 114 -4.86 -1.73 0.17
N HIS A 115 -5.94 -2.50 0.09
CA HIS A 115 -7.30 -2.01 0.34
C HIS A 115 -7.97 -2.80 1.47
N PRO A 116 -8.48 -2.12 2.53
CA PRO A 116 -9.09 -2.77 3.70
C PRO A 116 -10.55 -3.18 3.47
N ALA A 117 -10.79 -3.92 2.38
CA ALA A 117 -12.07 -4.55 2.06
C ALA A 117 -11.86 -5.72 1.09
N LYS A 118 -12.90 -6.55 0.91
CA LYS A 118 -12.91 -7.58 -0.13
C LYS A 118 -13.04 -6.95 -1.53
N PRO A 119 -12.66 -7.69 -2.60
CA PRO A 119 -12.79 -7.20 -3.97
C PRO A 119 -14.19 -6.69 -4.28
N GLY A 120 -14.26 -5.45 -4.79
CA GLY A 120 -15.53 -4.79 -5.15
C GLY A 120 -16.29 -4.15 -4.00
N GLU A 121 -15.82 -4.29 -2.75
CA GLU A 121 -16.46 -3.70 -1.58
C GLU A 121 -15.79 -2.39 -1.16
N PHE A 122 -16.58 -1.44 -0.73
CA PHE A 122 -16.19 -0.17 -0.07
C PHE A 122 -15.00 0.57 -0.72
N PRO A 123 -14.99 0.84 -2.03
CA PRO A 123 -13.85 1.51 -2.68
C PRO A 123 -13.58 2.89 -2.09
N GLY A 124 -12.32 3.31 -2.08
CA GLY A 124 -11.86 4.59 -1.57
C GLY A 124 -11.71 4.65 -0.05
N ILE A 125 -11.81 5.85 0.52
CA ILE A 125 -11.55 6.12 1.94
C ILE A 125 -12.70 5.68 2.86
N GLY A 126 -12.34 5.38 4.14
CA GLY A 126 -13.31 5.02 5.18
C GLY A 126 -13.89 3.62 5.00
N SER A 127 -13.18 2.71 4.36
CA SER A 127 -13.66 1.35 4.07
C SER A 127 -13.93 0.55 5.34
N ILE A 128 -13.08 0.71 6.36
CA ILE A 128 -13.20 -0.01 7.65
C ILE A 128 -14.47 0.41 8.37
N GLU A 129 -14.72 1.71 8.48
CA GLU A 129 -15.89 2.29 9.14
C GLU A 129 -17.16 1.89 8.37
N ARG A 130 -17.16 1.99 7.05
CA ARG A 130 -18.32 1.61 6.21
C ARG A 130 -18.63 0.11 6.30
N ALA A 131 -17.61 -0.74 6.33
CA ALA A 131 -17.79 -2.18 6.50
C ALA A 131 -18.37 -2.51 7.89
N TYR A 132 -17.88 -1.83 8.94
CA TYR A 132 -18.39 -2.00 10.29
C TYR A 132 -19.87 -1.53 10.41
N GLU A 133 -20.23 -0.40 9.81
CA GLU A 133 -21.59 0.10 9.78
C GLU A 133 -22.55 -0.85 9.03
N ALA A 134 -22.13 -1.36 7.86
CA ALA A 134 -22.90 -2.33 7.09
C ALA A 134 -23.14 -3.64 7.87
N TRP A 135 -22.10 -4.13 8.57
CA TRP A 135 -22.26 -5.28 9.46
C TRP A 135 -23.25 -5.00 10.59
N ARG A 136 -23.14 -3.83 11.25
CA ARG A 136 -24.09 -3.42 12.31
C ARG A 136 -25.52 -3.29 11.82
N ALA A 137 -25.72 -2.97 10.54
CA ALA A 137 -27.02 -2.92 9.89
C ALA A 137 -27.55 -4.33 9.47
N GLY A 138 -26.74 -5.37 9.57
CA GLY A 138 -27.08 -6.72 9.11
C GLY A 138 -26.99 -6.89 7.59
N GLU A 139 -26.26 -6.04 6.90
CA GLU A 139 -26.08 -6.05 5.45
C GLU A 139 -24.80 -6.79 5.02
N LEU A 140 -23.91 -7.09 5.99
CA LEU A 140 -22.62 -7.72 5.76
C LEU A 140 -22.33 -8.75 6.87
N ASP A 141 -21.87 -9.93 6.48
CA ASP A 141 -21.53 -11.01 7.43
C ASP A 141 -20.04 -11.06 7.76
N GLU A 142 -19.18 -10.67 6.80
CA GLU A 142 -17.73 -10.68 6.92
C GLU A 142 -17.11 -9.58 6.06
N SER A 143 -15.95 -9.11 6.45
CA SER A 143 -15.13 -8.19 5.65
C SER A 143 -13.82 -8.87 5.23
N GLY A 144 -12.86 -8.09 4.79
CA GLY A 144 -11.56 -8.62 4.39
C GLY A 144 -10.56 -7.52 4.06
N VAL A 145 -9.44 -7.98 3.57
CA VAL A 145 -8.36 -7.13 3.03
C VAL A 145 -7.97 -7.69 1.67
N MET A 146 -7.71 -6.84 0.72
CA MET A 146 -7.11 -7.24 -0.55
C MET A 146 -5.86 -6.43 -0.87
N GLU A 147 -4.94 -7.07 -1.58
CA GLU A 147 -3.86 -6.42 -2.30
C GLU A 147 -4.08 -6.65 -3.78
N HIS A 148 -4.01 -5.60 -4.58
CA HIS A 148 -4.27 -5.67 -6.02
C HIS A 148 -3.28 -4.83 -6.80
N TRP A 149 -3.11 -5.14 -8.10
CA TRP A 149 -2.38 -4.29 -9.01
C TRP A 149 -3.12 -2.97 -9.21
N VAL A 150 -2.40 -1.87 -9.25
CA VAL A 150 -2.99 -0.56 -9.57
C VAL A 150 -3.18 -0.49 -11.07
N PRO A 151 -4.44 -0.35 -11.56
CA PRO A 151 -4.72 -0.20 -12.98
C PRO A 151 -4.43 1.24 -13.45
N ASP A 152 -4.45 1.44 -14.75
CA ASP A 152 -4.32 2.77 -15.37
C ASP A 152 -5.51 3.67 -15.00
N ASP A 153 -6.66 3.08 -14.71
CA ASP A 153 -7.90 3.76 -14.31
C ASP A 153 -8.66 2.98 -13.23
N GLY A 154 -9.53 3.68 -12.50
CA GLY A 154 -10.34 3.10 -11.44
C GLY A 154 -9.67 3.14 -10.06
N VAL A 155 -10.51 3.14 -9.03
CA VAL A 155 -10.10 3.08 -7.62
C VAL A 155 -10.40 1.69 -7.10
N ASP A 156 -9.38 1.02 -6.53
CA ASP A 156 -9.47 -0.32 -5.94
C ASP A 156 -10.07 -1.40 -6.87
N ALA A 157 -9.86 -1.27 -8.19
CA ALA A 157 -10.49 -2.08 -9.24
C ALA A 157 -9.51 -2.97 -10.03
N GLY A 158 -8.23 -2.99 -9.67
CA GLY A 158 -7.22 -3.76 -10.39
C GLY A 158 -7.25 -5.27 -10.10
N PRO A 159 -6.50 -6.07 -10.88
CA PRO A 159 -6.40 -7.50 -10.67
C PRO A 159 -5.90 -7.85 -9.26
N VAL A 160 -6.64 -8.69 -8.55
CA VAL A 160 -6.34 -9.09 -7.17
C VAL A 160 -5.11 -10.01 -7.15
N ILE A 161 -4.18 -9.70 -6.26
CA ILE A 161 -2.99 -10.52 -5.99
C ILE A 161 -3.27 -11.51 -4.87
N LEU A 162 -3.74 -11.00 -3.73
CA LEU A 162 -4.16 -11.76 -2.56
C LEU A 162 -5.35 -11.10 -1.89
N THR A 163 -6.15 -11.92 -1.20
CA THR A 163 -7.22 -11.45 -0.31
C THR A 163 -7.29 -12.35 0.92
N GLU A 164 -7.68 -11.80 2.05
CA GLU A 164 -7.91 -12.53 3.29
C GLU A 164 -9.20 -12.03 3.95
N VAL A 165 -10.04 -12.96 4.40
CA VAL A 165 -11.29 -12.65 5.10
C VAL A 165 -11.00 -12.24 6.53
N VAL A 166 -11.68 -11.21 6.99
CA VAL A 166 -11.64 -10.73 8.39
C VAL A 166 -13.05 -10.81 8.96
N PRO A 167 -13.32 -11.77 9.87
CA PRO A 167 -14.65 -11.95 10.44
C PRO A 167 -14.98 -10.82 11.43
N PHE A 168 -16.27 -10.49 11.55
CA PHE A 168 -16.80 -9.74 12.67
C PHE A 168 -17.12 -10.67 13.83
N HIS A 169 -16.98 -10.20 15.06
CA HIS A 169 -17.45 -10.90 16.25
C HIS A 169 -18.59 -10.13 16.92
N PRO A 170 -19.60 -10.80 17.48
CA PRO A 170 -20.79 -10.13 18.02
C PRO A 170 -20.50 -9.06 19.09
N SER A 171 -19.38 -9.20 19.80
CA SER A 171 -18.94 -8.27 20.84
C SER A 171 -18.03 -7.14 20.33
N ASP A 172 -17.68 -7.13 19.03
CA ASP A 172 -16.74 -6.13 18.52
C ASP A 172 -17.30 -4.71 18.60
N GLY A 173 -16.48 -3.79 19.14
CA GLY A 173 -16.52 -2.40 18.76
C GLY A 173 -15.73 -2.15 17.47
N LEU A 174 -15.87 -0.96 16.88
CA LEU A 174 -15.11 -0.58 15.69
C LEU A 174 -13.59 -0.74 15.90
N ALA A 175 -13.08 -0.39 17.08
CA ALA A 175 -11.67 -0.49 17.40
C ALA A 175 -11.15 -1.94 17.43
N ASP A 176 -11.97 -2.87 17.93
CA ASP A 176 -11.61 -4.30 17.98
C ASP A 176 -11.52 -4.89 16.56
N PHE A 177 -12.53 -4.59 15.73
CA PHE A 177 -12.55 -4.98 14.33
C PHE A 177 -11.36 -4.37 13.57
N ALA A 178 -11.13 -3.05 13.70
CA ALA A 178 -10.01 -2.36 13.05
C ALA A 178 -8.66 -2.96 13.45
N THR A 179 -8.45 -3.28 14.72
CA THR A 179 -7.22 -3.93 15.22
C THR A 179 -6.98 -5.27 14.53
N ARG A 180 -8.01 -6.10 14.41
CA ARG A 180 -7.93 -7.40 13.73
C ARG A 180 -7.65 -7.24 12.25
N LEU A 181 -8.32 -6.27 11.60
CA LEU A 181 -8.14 -5.97 10.19
C LEU A 181 -6.71 -5.49 9.91
N HIS A 182 -6.17 -4.56 10.69
CA HIS A 182 -4.79 -4.08 10.56
C HIS A 182 -3.76 -5.20 10.78
N ALA A 183 -3.99 -6.13 11.71
CA ALA A 183 -3.12 -7.29 11.87
C ALA A 183 -3.12 -8.20 10.62
N THR A 184 -4.26 -8.28 9.92
CA THR A 184 -4.37 -8.99 8.63
C THR A 184 -3.67 -8.23 7.51
N GLU A 185 -3.83 -6.90 7.44
CA GLU A 185 -3.11 -6.05 6.48
C GLU A 185 -1.61 -6.26 6.55
N HIS A 186 -1.02 -6.25 7.77
CA HIS A 186 0.42 -6.39 7.98
C HIS A 186 0.97 -7.72 7.41
N ARG A 187 0.21 -8.81 7.52
CA ARG A 187 0.62 -10.11 6.96
C ARG A 187 0.42 -10.16 5.45
N LEU A 188 -0.73 -9.67 5.01
CA LEU A 188 -1.13 -9.74 3.60
C LEU A 188 -0.21 -8.91 2.73
N ILE A 189 0.14 -7.68 3.14
CA ILE A 189 0.99 -6.77 2.36
C ILE A 189 2.39 -7.38 2.12
N VAL A 190 2.97 -8.04 3.12
CA VAL A 190 4.26 -8.73 2.97
C VAL A 190 4.16 -9.88 1.97
N ALA A 191 3.16 -10.75 2.14
CA ALA A 191 2.96 -11.90 1.25
C ALA A 191 2.63 -11.48 -0.19
N ALA A 192 1.80 -10.45 -0.36
CA ALA A 192 1.43 -9.92 -1.68
C ALA A 192 2.62 -9.23 -2.37
N THR A 193 3.43 -8.47 -1.63
CA THR A 193 4.65 -7.86 -2.14
C THR A 193 5.63 -8.91 -2.63
N ALA A 194 5.86 -9.99 -1.86
CA ALA A 194 6.70 -11.11 -2.29
C ALA A 194 6.19 -11.74 -3.58
N LYS A 195 4.86 -11.97 -3.68
CA LYS A 195 4.22 -12.54 -4.87
C LYS A 195 4.32 -11.61 -6.09
N ALA A 196 4.12 -10.30 -5.90
CA ALA A 196 4.24 -9.30 -6.96
C ALA A 196 5.69 -9.23 -7.49
N LEU A 197 6.68 -9.21 -6.60
CA LEU A 197 8.09 -9.23 -6.96
C LEU A 197 8.50 -10.49 -7.74
N ALA A 198 7.91 -11.65 -7.42
CA ALA A 198 8.17 -12.89 -8.14
C ALA A 198 7.57 -12.93 -9.55
N GLN A 199 6.52 -12.14 -9.81
CA GLN A 199 5.83 -12.05 -11.11
C GLN A 199 6.48 -11.06 -12.09
N ARG A 200 7.55 -10.37 -11.69
CA ARG A 200 8.25 -9.42 -12.58
C ARG A 200 8.75 -10.10 -13.86
N PRO A 201 8.65 -9.43 -15.02
CA PRO A 201 9.40 -9.82 -16.19
C PRO A 201 10.88 -9.81 -15.80
N ARG A 202 11.59 -10.92 -15.99
CA ARG A 202 13.04 -10.96 -15.78
C ARG A 202 13.67 -9.98 -16.78
N PRO A 203 14.56 -9.06 -16.36
CA PRO A 203 15.38 -8.39 -17.34
C PRO A 203 16.10 -9.50 -18.14
N ASN A 204 16.02 -9.42 -19.46
CA ASN A 204 16.61 -10.38 -20.36
C ASN A 204 18.07 -10.63 -19.95
N SER A 205 18.35 -11.86 -19.57
CA SER A 205 19.70 -12.41 -19.42
C SER A 205 20.37 -12.53 -20.77
#